data_3f21739da13e2ea483a8b6aece93b80a
#
_entry.id   3f21739da13e2ea483a8b6aece93b80a
#
_cell.length_a   1.000
_cell.length_b   1.000
_cell.length_c   1.000
_cell.angle_alpha   90.00
_cell.angle_beta   90.00
_cell.angle_gamma   90.00
#
_symmetry.space_group_name_H-M   'P 1'
#
loop_
_entity.id
_entity.type
_entity.pdbx_description
1 polymer ?
#
loop_
_entity_poly.entity_id
_entity_poly.type
_entity_poly.pdbx_seq_one_letter_code
_entity_poly.pdbx_strand_id
1 'polypeptide(L)'
;TTRYPRRLLVKNDGSCEWVGVLHEVITAKNAATSNETYVEGDYHVISGRFGARNQNPNKYLDDAHMLEEAYAQEQNQALKRRYAYYCGQSYRDCNEPALAAEWYERNIELCSKTGEEVRFSLIALGTEYRKLNDSAKTLEAWWNAYNAAPQHAEALGLIAEYLYVLERYSLGLEVAKKAATLPDPLPHATLFVNEPVHRYVIWYEL
;
A
#
# COMPACT_ATOMS: atom_id res chain seq x y z
N THR A 1 -9.21 -10.74 4.39
CA THR A 1 -7.91 -10.93 5.07
C THR A 1 -6.81 -10.65 4.06
N THR A 2 -5.89 -9.75 4.37
CA THR A 2 -4.75 -9.47 3.52
C THR A 2 -3.62 -10.44 3.88
N ARG A 3 -3.04 -11.11 2.89
CA ARG A 3 -1.89 -12.01 3.05
C ARG A 3 -0.71 -11.46 2.26
N TYR A 4 0.46 -11.50 2.85
CA TYR A 4 1.70 -11.10 2.19
C TYR A 4 2.91 -11.82 2.79
N PRO A 5 3.95 -12.10 2.00
CA PRO A 5 5.19 -12.68 2.52
C PRO A 5 5.93 -11.68 3.41
N ARG A 6 6.52 -12.19 4.48
CA ARG A 6 7.31 -11.40 5.41
C ARG A 6 8.61 -12.12 5.73
N ARG A 7 9.72 -11.39 5.79
CA ARG A 7 10.98 -11.92 6.31
C ARG A 7 10.83 -12.22 7.79
N LEU A 8 10.88 -13.50 8.16
CA LEU A 8 10.70 -13.98 9.53
C LEU A 8 11.99 -14.46 10.15
N LEU A 9 12.87 -15.06 9.33
CA LEU A 9 14.10 -15.69 9.76
C LEU A 9 15.26 -15.09 9.01
N VAL A 10 16.28 -14.68 9.72
CA VAL A 10 17.55 -14.22 9.17
C VAL A 10 18.70 -14.85 9.95
N LYS A 11 19.83 -15.04 9.29
CA LYS A 11 21.05 -15.53 9.97
C LYS A 11 21.53 -14.49 10.98
N ASN A 12 21.90 -14.96 12.17
CA ASN A 12 22.50 -14.11 13.20
C ASN A 12 24.03 -14.12 13.11
N ASP A 13 24.55 -13.78 11.94
CA ASP A 13 26.00 -13.73 11.65
C ASP A 13 26.49 -12.30 11.37
N GLY A 14 25.67 -11.31 11.66
CA GLY A 14 25.97 -9.90 11.42
C GLY A 14 25.86 -9.46 9.95
N SER A 15 25.40 -10.33 9.04
CA SER A 15 25.22 -10.02 7.61
C SER A 15 24.02 -9.15 7.32
N CYS A 16 23.09 -9.03 8.29
CA CYS A 16 21.88 -8.21 8.17
C CYS A 16 21.84 -7.14 9.26
N GLU A 17 21.09 -6.07 8.97
CA GLU A 17 20.80 -5.02 9.94
C GLU A 17 19.37 -4.50 9.77
N TRP A 18 18.78 -4.00 10.84
CA TRP A 18 17.52 -3.30 10.83
C TRP A 18 17.76 -1.82 10.52
N VAL A 19 17.03 -1.27 9.57
CA VAL A 19 17.11 0.14 9.19
C VAL A 19 15.72 0.78 9.23
N GLY A 20 15.70 2.06 9.59
CA GLY A 20 14.49 2.85 9.74
C GLY A 20 14.19 3.22 11.19
N VAL A 21 13.50 4.34 11.39
CA VAL A 21 13.08 4.81 12.72
C VAL A 21 11.76 4.19 13.14
N LEU A 22 10.94 3.83 12.16
CA LEU A 22 9.63 3.21 12.31
C LEU A 22 9.34 2.34 11.10
N HIS A 23 8.57 1.24 11.28
CA HIS A 23 8.35 0.27 10.21
C HIS A 23 9.67 -0.22 9.62
N GLU A 24 10.62 -0.55 10.49
CA GLU A 24 11.97 -0.98 10.14
C GLU A 24 11.94 -2.11 9.13
N VAL A 25 12.93 -2.14 8.29
CA VAL A 25 13.15 -3.22 7.33
C VAL A 25 14.51 -3.84 7.57
N ILE A 26 14.58 -5.16 7.48
CA ILE A 26 15.84 -5.85 7.55
C ILE A 26 16.51 -5.83 6.18
N THR A 27 17.75 -5.38 6.13
CA THR A 27 18.57 -5.29 4.92
C THR A 27 19.84 -6.12 5.06
N ALA A 28 20.27 -6.74 3.97
CA ALA A 28 21.58 -7.36 3.91
C ALA A 28 22.65 -6.26 3.71
N LYS A 29 23.70 -6.28 4.50
CA LYS A 29 24.86 -5.37 4.36
C LYS A 29 25.58 -5.56 3.03
N ASN A 30 25.49 -6.77 2.47
CA ASN A 30 26.04 -7.11 1.17
C ASN A 30 24.94 -7.75 0.31
N ALA A 31 24.44 -7.03 -0.68
CA ALA A 31 23.39 -7.50 -1.57
C ALA A 31 23.74 -8.77 -2.37
N ALA A 32 25.04 -8.99 -2.64
CA ALA A 32 25.51 -10.16 -3.39
C ALA A 32 25.34 -11.50 -2.64
N THR A 33 25.07 -11.47 -1.34
CA THR A 33 24.94 -12.67 -0.50
C THR A 33 23.53 -12.93 0.01
N SER A 34 22.55 -12.13 -0.39
CA SER A 34 21.16 -12.31 0.05
C SER A 34 20.45 -13.37 -0.79
N ASN A 35 20.41 -14.60 -0.30
CA ASN A 35 19.53 -15.64 -0.81
C ASN A 35 18.25 -15.64 0.02
N GLU A 36 17.13 -15.31 -0.61
CA GLU A 36 15.81 -15.40 0.02
C GLU A 36 15.14 -16.71 -0.42
N THR A 37 14.51 -17.38 0.54
CA THR A 37 13.70 -18.57 0.28
C THR A 37 12.41 -18.47 1.09
N TYR A 38 11.36 -19.11 0.59
CA TYR A 38 10.10 -19.20 1.30
C TYR A 38 10.13 -20.40 2.26
N VAL A 39 9.59 -20.19 3.46
CA VAL A 39 9.24 -21.29 4.36
C VAL A 39 7.89 -21.81 3.91
N GLU A 40 7.87 -23.03 3.37
CA GLU A 40 6.65 -23.68 2.93
C GLU A 40 5.96 -24.36 4.11
N GLY A 41 4.61 -24.30 4.11
CA GLY A 41 3.79 -24.89 5.14
C GLY A 41 2.63 -23.98 5.53
N ASP A 42 1.77 -24.47 6.42
CA ASP A 42 0.62 -23.71 6.91
C ASP A 42 1.02 -22.82 8.12
N TYR A 43 1.99 -21.95 7.90
CA TYR A 43 2.47 -21.01 8.90
C TYR A 43 1.93 -19.61 8.61
N HIS A 44 1.42 -18.95 9.66
CA HIS A 44 1.03 -17.55 9.56
C HIS A 44 1.22 -16.82 10.88
N VAL A 45 1.39 -15.52 10.80
CA VAL A 45 1.46 -14.65 11.97
C VAL A 45 0.14 -13.89 12.09
N ILE A 46 -0.51 -14.03 13.23
CA ILE A 46 -1.73 -13.26 13.55
C ILE A 46 -1.33 -12.05 14.36
N SER A 47 -1.60 -10.84 13.84
CA SER A 47 -1.37 -9.61 14.56
C SER A 47 -2.51 -9.34 15.55
N GLY A 48 -2.26 -9.52 16.83
CA GLY A 48 -3.27 -9.36 17.91
C GLY A 48 -3.42 -7.94 18.46
N ARG A 49 -2.57 -6.99 18.06
CA ARG A 49 -2.55 -5.61 18.58
C ARG A 49 -2.46 -5.47 20.10
N PHE A 50 -1.89 -6.46 20.80
CA PHE A 50 -1.78 -6.49 22.26
C PHE A 50 -0.57 -5.73 22.82
N GLY A 51 0.30 -5.19 21.97
CA GLY A 51 1.49 -4.46 22.40
C GLY A 51 1.17 -3.15 23.10
N ALA A 52 2.03 -2.74 24.06
CA ALA A 52 1.87 -1.50 24.84
C ALA A 52 1.68 -0.25 23.98
N ARG A 53 2.36 -0.16 22.83
CA ARG A 53 2.23 0.96 21.89
C ARG A 53 0.81 1.10 21.32
N ASN A 54 0.05 0.01 21.18
CA ASN A 54 -1.33 0.06 20.72
C ASN A 54 -2.33 0.57 21.78
N GLN A 55 -1.90 0.74 23.02
CA GLN A 55 -2.69 1.34 24.09
C GLN A 55 -2.65 2.88 24.07
N ASN A 56 -1.70 3.47 23.36
CA ASN A 56 -1.62 4.91 23.18
C ASN A 56 -2.67 5.39 22.18
N PRO A 57 -3.65 6.24 22.58
CA PRO A 57 -4.67 6.76 21.66
C PRO A 57 -4.08 7.65 20.55
N ASN A 58 -2.94 8.30 20.82
CA ASN A 58 -2.26 9.20 19.87
C ASN A 58 -1.19 8.48 19.05
N LYS A 59 -1.11 7.15 19.13
CA LYS A 59 -0.06 6.36 18.50
C LYS A 59 0.23 6.77 17.06
N TYR A 60 -0.79 6.90 16.25
CA TYR A 60 -0.61 7.17 14.82
C TYR A 60 -0.15 8.61 14.55
N LEU A 61 -0.58 9.56 15.37
CA LEU A 61 -0.11 10.94 15.28
C LEU A 61 1.36 11.04 15.69
N ASP A 62 1.75 10.36 16.79
CA ASP A 62 3.15 10.29 17.23
C ASP A 62 4.02 9.61 16.15
N ASP A 63 3.49 8.54 15.51
CA ASP A 63 4.15 7.84 14.41
C ASP A 63 4.34 8.77 13.21
N ALA A 64 3.34 9.57 12.85
CA ALA A 64 3.43 10.54 11.75
C ALA A 64 4.52 11.57 12.01
N HIS A 65 4.52 12.22 13.16
CA HIS A 65 5.53 13.22 13.52
C HIS A 65 6.96 12.65 13.52
N MET A 66 7.13 11.45 14.06
CA MET A 66 8.45 10.78 14.02
C MET A 66 8.92 10.52 12.58
N LEU A 67 8.00 10.13 11.69
CA LEU A 67 8.30 9.87 10.28
C LEU A 67 8.59 11.17 9.51
N GLU A 68 7.91 12.27 9.84
CA GLU A 68 8.19 13.60 9.27
C GLU A 68 9.62 14.06 9.59
N GLU A 69 10.01 13.97 10.86
CA GLU A 69 11.36 14.32 11.29
C GLU A 69 12.41 13.46 10.60
N ALA A 70 12.17 12.14 10.54
CA ALA A 70 13.06 11.21 9.86
C ALA A 70 13.14 11.48 8.36
N TYR A 71 12.02 11.76 7.69
CA TYR A 71 11.97 12.13 6.28
C TYR A 71 12.81 13.38 5.97
N ALA A 72 12.72 14.40 6.83
CA ALA A 72 13.45 15.65 6.64
C ALA A 72 14.97 15.47 6.71
N GLN A 73 15.45 14.54 7.54
CA GLN A 73 16.87 14.29 7.78
C GLN A 73 17.47 13.19 6.89
N GLU A 74 16.62 12.35 6.27
CA GLU A 74 17.05 11.16 5.53
C GLU A 74 17.69 11.53 4.18
N GLN A 75 18.85 10.93 3.89
CA GLN A 75 19.55 11.06 2.61
C GLN A 75 19.37 9.83 1.71
N ASN A 76 19.07 8.67 2.28
CA ASN A 76 18.81 7.47 1.53
C ASN A 76 17.41 7.54 0.89
N GLN A 77 17.36 7.60 -0.44
CA GLN A 77 16.11 7.79 -1.18
C GLN A 77 15.10 6.64 -0.96
N ALA A 78 15.57 5.40 -0.73
CA ALA A 78 14.68 4.28 -0.48
C ALA A 78 14.02 4.39 0.92
N LEU A 79 14.78 4.79 1.94
CA LEU A 79 14.23 5.05 3.27
C LEU A 79 13.34 6.29 3.27
N LYS A 80 13.75 7.35 2.60
CA LYS A 80 12.96 8.58 2.47
C LYS A 80 11.58 8.32 1.84
N ARG A 81 11.56 7.55 0.75
CA ARG A 81 10.32 7.09 0.12
C ARG A 81 9.47 6.25 1.08
N ARG A 82 10.11 5.34 1.82
CA ARG A 82 9.43 4.51 2.82
C ARG A 82 8.80 5.36 3.92
N TYR A 83 9.52 6.35 4.44
CA TYR A 83 9.00 7.26 5.47
C TYR A 83 7.79 8.06 4.96
N ALA A 84 7.86 8.60 3.74
CA ALA A 84 6.73 9.31 3.14
C ALA A 84 5.48 8.43 3.05
N TYR A 85 5.63 7.16 2.60
CA TYR A 85 4.51 6.22 2.51
C TYR A 85 3.88 5.95 3.88
N TYR A 86 4.69 5.63 4.89
CA TYR A 86 4.16 5.32 6.22
C TYR A 86 3.66 6.55 6.98
N CYS A 87 4.18 7.74 6.68
CA CYS A 87 3.64 8.99 7.17
C CYS A 87 2.22 9.20 6.65
N GLY A 88 1.99 9.02 5.34
CA GLY A 88 0.67 9.02 4.74
C GLY A 88 -0.28 8.00 5.39
N GLN A 89 0.20 6.78 5.66
CA GLN A 89 -0.59 5.76 6.38
C GLN A 89 -0.93 6.19 7.81
N SER A 90 0.01 6.80 8.52
CA SER A 90 -0.20 7.25 9.90
C SER A 90 -1.24 8.35 9.96
N TYR A 91 -1.19 9.33 9.06
CA TYR A 91 -2.22 10.37 8.96
C TYR A 91 -3.58 9.81 8.53
N ARG A 92 -3.62 8.86 7.60
CA ARG A 92 -4.86 8.14 7.27
C ARG A 92 -5.49 7.48 8.50
N ASP A 93 -4.67 6.84 9.33
CA ASP A 93 -5.11 6.12 10.52
C ASP A 93 -5.50 7.07 11.67
N CYS A 94 -5.05 8.34 11.61
CA CYS A 94 -5.54 9.46 12.43
C CYS A 94 -6.82 10.10 11.88
N ASN A 95 -7.32 9.67 10.72
CA ASN A 95 -8.43 10.29 10.01
C ASN A 95 -8.15 11.75 9.60
N GLU A 96 -6.93 12.02 9.16
CA GLU A 96 -6.46 13.31 8.61
C GLU A 96 -6.24 13.17 7.09
N PRO A 97 -7.32 13.10 6.28
CA PRO A 97 -7.20 12.74 4.86
C PRO A 97 -6.42 13.75 4.03
N ALA A 98 -6.43 15.02 4.38
CA ALA A 98 -5.67 16.05 3.66
C ALA A 98 -4.15 15.86 3.83
N LEU A 99 -3.71 15.64 5.07
CA LEU A 99 -2.29 15.38 5.37
C LEU A 99 -1.86 14.02 4.79
N ALA A 100 -2.71 13.01 4.89
CA ALA A 100 -2.43 11.71 4.28
C ALA A 100 -2.23 11.83 2.77
N ALA A 101 -3.09 12.58 2.07
CA ALA A 101 -2.97 12.81 0.63
C ALA A 101 -1.65 13.50 0.29
N GLU A 102 -1.27 14.56 1.00
CA GLU A 102 -0.02 15.27 0.80
C GLU A 102 1.21 14.34 0.92
N TRP A 103 1.22 13.46 1.92
CA TRP A 103 2.32 12.53 2.12
C TRP A 103 2.36 11.39 1.08
N TYR A 104 1.20 10.95 0.59
CA TYR A 104 1.17 10.01 -0.53
C TYR A 104 1.64 10.66 -1.83
N GLU A 105 1.32 11.93 -2.09
CA GLU A 105 1.87 12.69 -3.23
C GLU A 105 3.40 12.77 -3.17
N ARG A 106 3.96 13.15 -2.02
CA ARG A 106 5.42 13.16 -1.80
C ARG A 106 6.06 11.78 -2.02
N ASN A 107 5.39 10.72 -1.58
CA ASN A 107 5.87 9.36 -1.83
C ASN A 107 5.88 9.04 -3.33
N ILE A 108 4.80 9.37 -4.04
CA ILE A 108 4.66 9.12 -5.49
C ILE A 108 5.74 9.84 -6.28
N GLU A 109 6.11 11.07 -5.90
CA GLU A 109 7.20 11.82 -6.53
C GLU A 109 8.56 11.11 -6.40
N LEU A 110 8.76 10.34 -5.34
CA LEU A 110 9.98 9.56 -5.08
C LEU A 110 9.95 8.15 -5.70
N CYS A 111 8.79 7.68 -6.17
CA CYS A 111 8.64 6.38 -6.79
C CYS A 111 9.01 6.41 -8.27
N SER A 112 9.28 5.22 -8.84
CA SER A 112 9.23 5.04 -10.29
C SER A 112 7.79 5.22 -10.76
N LYS A 113 7.61 5.64 -12.03
CA LYS A 113 6.26 5.87 -12.59
C LYS A 113 5.43 4.59 -12.76
N THR A 114 6.06 3.44 -12.67
CA THR A 114 5.43 2.12 -12.86
C THR A 114 5.84 1.17 -11.75
N GLY A 115 4.98 0.20 -11.48
CA GLY A 115 5.25 -0.89 -10.55
C GLY A 115 4.36 -0.87 -9.30
N GLU A 116 4.61 -1.84 -8.44
CA GLU A 116 3.78 -2.12 -7.26
C GLU A 116 3.78 -0.98 -6.23
N GLU A 117 4.95 -0.40 -5.94
CA GLU A 117 5.07 0.61 -4.88
C GLU A 117 4.23 1.86 -5.19
N VAL A 118 4.37 2.41 -6.42
CA VAL A 118 3.60 3.59 -6.80
C VAL A 118 2.10 3.27 -6.92
N ARG A 119 1.74 2.06 -7.36
CA ARG A 119 0.34 1.61 -7.40
C ARG A 119 -0.33 1.71 -6.03
N PHE A 120 0.32 1.21 -4.98
CA PHE A 120 -0.24 1.27 -3.62
C PHE A 120 -0.45 2.69 -3.14
N SER A 121 0.50 3.57 -3.38
CA SER A 121 0.40 4.97 -2.99
C SER A 121 -0.70 5.69 -3.76
N LEU A 122 -0.86 5.41 -5.05
CA LEU A 122 -1.93 5.96 -5.88
C LEU A 122 -3.32 5.45 -5.46
N ILE A 123 -3.45 4.17 -5.09
CA ILE A 123 -4.70 3.64 -4.55
C ILE A 123 -5.05 4.34 -3.23
N ALA A 124 -4.07 4.47 -2.34
CA ALA A 124 -4.26 5.15 -1.06
C ALA A 124 -4.62 6.62 -1.27
N LEU A 125 -3.90 7.34 -2.12
CA LEU A 125 -4.15 8.73 -2.47
C LEU A 125 -5.59 8.94 -2.98
N GLY A 126 -6.04 8.13 -3.93
CA GLY A 126 -7.41 8.21 -4.45
C GLY A 126 -8.45 7.95 -3.36
N THR A 127 -8.15 7.08 -2.41
CA THR A 127 -9.04 6.82 -1.27
C THR A 127 -9.14 8.05 -0.34
N GLU A 128 -8.04 8.75 -0.11
CA GLU A 128 -8.07 9.97 0.68
C GLU A 128 -8.79 11.13 -0.05
N TYR A 129 -8.59 11.28 -1.37
CA TYR A 129 -9.37 12.23 -2.16
C TYR A 129 -10.87 11.94 -2.17
N ARG A 130 -11.27 10.66 -2.17
CA ARG A 130 -12.68 10.27 -1.99
C ARG A 130 -13.24 10.77 -0.66
N LYS A 131 -12.50 10.65 0.45
CA LYS A 131 -12.90 11.20 1.75
C LYS A 131 -13.02 12.72 1.75
N LEU A 132 -12.19 13.39 0.95
CA LEU A 132 -12.23 14.85 0.74
C LEU A 132 -13.33 15.28 -0.25
N ASN A 133 -14.11 14.36 -0.78
CA ASN A 133 -15.14 14.58 -1.81
C ASN A 133 -14.60 15.18 -3.12
N ASP A 134 -13.33 14.96 -3.44
CA ASP A 134 -12.74 15.34 -4.73
C ASP A 134 -12.82 14.18 -5.71
N SER A 135 -13.97 14.08 -6.40
CA SER A 135 -14.22 12.98 -7.34
C SER A 135 -13.25 12.96 -8.53
N ALA A 136 -12.81 14.13 -8.98
CA ALA A 136 -11.89 14.20 -10.13
C ALA A 136 -10.53 13.61 -9.77
N LYS A 137 -9.93 14.08 -8.67
CA LYS A 137 -8.64 13.56 -8.18
C LYS A 137 -8.74 12.10 -7.73
N THR A 138 -9.87 11.67 -7.16
CA THR A 138 -10.12 10.26 -6.82
C THR A 138 -9.95 9.36 -8.04
N LEU A 139 -10.69 9.64 -9.11
CA LEU A 139 -10.65 8.85 -10.34
C LEU A 139 -9.29 8.96 -11.02
N GLU A 140 -8.70 10.13 -11.08
CA GLU A 140 -7.36 10.33 -11.65
C GLU A 140 -6.31 9.46 -10.94
N ALA A 141 -6.28 9.48 -9.61
CA ALA A 141 -5.31 8.69 -8.84
C ALA A 141 -5.51 7.19 -9.08
N TRP A 142 -6.74 6.68 -9.08
CA TRP A 142 -7.00 5.26 -9.30
C TRP A 142 -6.75 4.82 -10.76
N TRP A 143 -7.02 5.67 -11.76
CA TRP A 143 -6.63 5.39 -13.14
C TRP A 143 -5.10 5.36 -13.30
N ASN A 144 -4.39 6.27 -12.64
CA ASN A 144 -2.93 6.25 -12.60
C ASN A 144 -2.40 4.99 -11.91
N ALA A 145 -3.07 4.51 -10.86
CA ALA A 145 -2.73 3.23 -10.21
C ALA A 145 -2.88 2.04 -11.15
N TYR A 146 -3.96 1.98 -11.92
CA TYR A 146 -4.13 0.96 -12.96
C TYR A 146 -3.05 1.05 -14.03
N ASN A 147 -2.77 2.24 -14.55
CA ASN A 147 -1.74 2.45 -15.56
C ASN A 147 -0.33 2.08 -15.07
N ALA A 148 -0.04 2.28 -13.79
CA ALA A 148 1.25 1.93 -13.18
C ALA A 148 1.47 0.41 -13.09
N ALA A 149 0.40 -0.37 -12.93
CA ALA A 149 0.46 -1.84 -12.83
C ALA A 149 -0.82 -2.48 -13.38
N PRO A 150 -0.98 -2.52 -14.72
CA PRO A 150 -2.25 -2.88 -15.38
C PRO A 150 -2.65 -4.35 -15.26
N GLN A 151 -1.78 -5.20 -14.73
CA GLN A 151 -2.07 -6.59 -14.42
C GLN A 151 -2.90 -6.78 -13.13
N HIS A 152 -3.11 -5.70 -12.36
CA HIS A 152 -3.84 -5.73 -11.08
C HIS A 152 -5.22 -5.11 -11.21
N ALA A 153 -6.24 -5.82 -10.75
CA ALA A 153 -7.64 -5.42 -10.89
C ALA A 153 -8.13 -4.46 -9.80
N GLU A 154 -7.38 -4.29 -8.69
CA GLU A 154 -7.85 -3.56 -7.51
C GLU A 154 -8.25 -2.12 -7.81
N ALA A 155 -7.46 -1.42 -8.62
CA ALA A 155 -7.79 -0.04 -8.99
C ALA A 155 -9.07 0.03 -9.84
N LEU A 156 -9.24 -0.90 -10.79
CA LEU A 156 -10.46 -0.96 -11.59
C LEU A 156 -11.69 -1.31 -10.75
N GLY A 157 -11.56 -2.18 -9.75
CA GLY A 157 -12.63 -2.48 -8.81
C GLY A 157 -13.09 -1.24 -8.04
N LEU A 158 -12.13 -0.45 -7.54
CA LEU A 158 -12.44 0.81 -6.85
C LEU A 158 -13.11 1.85 -7.78
N ILE A 159 -12.65 1.94 -9.03
CA ILE A 159 -13.24 2.84 -10.03
C ILE A 159 -14.67 2.39 -10.36
N ALA A 160 -14.92 1.11 -10.58
CA ALA A 160 -16.24 0.58 -10.89
C ALA A 160 -17.24 0.87 -9.75
N GLU A 161 -16.88 0.54 -8.51
CA GLU A 161 -17.67 0.85 -7.32
C GLU A 161 -17.97 2.35 -7.20
N TYR A 162 -16.96 3.19 -7.41
CA TYR A 162 -17.15 4.62 -7.27
C TYR A 162 -17.99 5.23 -8.39
N LEU A 163 -17.88 4.74 -9.61
CA LEU A 163 -18.74 5.13 -10.72
C LEU A 163 -20.20 4.73 -10.46
N TYR A 164 -20.44 3.60 -9.80
CA TYR A 164 -21.78 3.23 -9.33
C TYR A 164 -22.32 4.26 -8.31
N VAL A 165 -21.50 4.65 -7.32
CA VAL A 165 -21.88 5.70 -6.34
C VAL A 165 -22.19 7.04 -7.02
N LEU A 166 -21.50 7.36 -8.10
CA LEU A 166 -21.73 8.56 -8.91
C LEU A 166 -22.90 8.41 -9.93
N GLU A 167 -23.65 7.31 -9.88
CA GLU A 167 -24.75 6.99 -10.78
C GLU A 167 -24.32 6.89 -12.26
N ARG A 168 -23.04 6.56 -12.51
CA ARG A 168 -22.47 6.33 -13.84
C ARG A 168 -22.46 4.83 -14.18
N TYR A 169 -23.60 4.19 -14.05
CA TYR A 169 -23.78 2.73 -14.10
C TYR A 169 -23.19 2.07 -15.35
N SER A 170 -23.48 2.60 -16.54
CA SER A 170 -22.97 2.02 -17.79
C SER A 170 -21.45 2.04 -17.86
N LEU A 171 -20.81 3.11 -17.38
CA LEU A 171 -19.35 3.23 -17.37
C LEU A 171 -18.75 2.31 -16.30
N GLY A 172 -19.39 2.25 -15.11
CA GLY A 172 -18.98 1.34 -14.03
C GLY A 172 -18.99 -0.11 -14.49
N LEU A 173 -20.06 -0.53 -15.18
CA LEU A 173 -20.17 -1.87 -15.75
C LEU A 173 -19.04 -2.20 -16.74
N GLU A 174 -18.68 -1.28 -17.63
CA GLU A 174 -17.58 -1.52 -18.59
C GLU A 174 -16.21 -1.64 -17.87
N VAL A 175 -15.99 -0.85 -16.83
CA VAL A 175 -14.79 -0.96 -15.99
C VAL A 175 -14.76 -2.29 -15.23
N ALA A 176 -15.89 -2.72 -14.65
CA ALA A 176 -15.99 -4.00 -13.96
C ALA A 176 -15.74 -5.19 -14.90
N LYS A 177 -16.32 -5.16 -16.11
CA LYS A 177 -16.03 -6.16 -17.15
C LYS A 177 -14.54 -6.23 -17.47
N LYS A 178 -13.88 -5.07 -17.61
CA LYS A 178 -12.43 -5.03 -17.84
C LYS A 178 -11.68 -5.64 -16.66
N ALA A 179 -12.04 -5.30 -15.42
CA ALA A 179 -11.43 -5.88 -14.23
C ALA A 179 -11.55 -7.42 -14.20
N ALA A 180 -12.73 -7.94 -14.54
CA ALA A 180 -13.00 -9.38 -14.57
C ALA A 180 -12.19 -10.16 -15.64
N THR A 181 -11.61 -9.49 -16.63
CA THR A 181 -10.72 -10.13 -17.61
C THR A 181 -9.27 -10.26 -17.13
N LEU A 182 -8.91 -9.62 -16.03
CA LEU A 182 -7.55 -9.70 -15.50
C LEU A 182 -7.33 -11.01 -14.75
N PRO A 183 -6.11 -11.56 -14.80
CA PRO A 183 -5.80 -12.81 -14.11
C PRO A 183 -5.88 -12.64 -12.60
N ASP A 184 -6.18 -13.73 -11.91
CA ASP A 184 -6.01 -13.78 -10.46
C ASP A 184 -4.55 -13.50 -10.09
N PRO A 185 -4.30 -12.74 -9.01
CA PRO A 185 -2.95 -12.44 -8.58
C PRO A 185 -2.20 -13.71 -8.21
N LEU A 186 -0.95 -13.80 -8.66
CA LEU A 186 -0.09 -14.93 -8.34
C LEU A 186 0.17 -15.00 -6.82
N PRO A 187 0.14 -16.20 -6.21
CA PRO A 187 0.25 -16.37 -4.74
C PRO A 187 1.49 -15.77 -4.10
N HIS A 188 2.56 -15.55 -4.86
CA HIS A 188 3.86 -15.11 -4.36
C HIS A 188 4.39 -13.82 -5.00
N ALA A 189 3.63 -13.20 -5.91
CA ALA A 189 4.15 -12.15 -6.77
C ALA A 189 3.93 -10.73 -6.25
N THR A 190 3.09 -10.52 -5.23
CA THR A 190 2.63 -9.18 -4.89
C THR A 190 2.63 -8.91 -3.40
N LEU A 191 3.12 -7.73 -3.06
CA LEU A 191 2.88 -7.12 -1.75
C LEU A 191 1.38 -6.76 -1.69
N PHE A 192 0.62 -7.22 -0.73
CA PHE A 192 -0.75 -6.76 -0.44
C PHE A 192 -1.79 -6.97 -1.57
N VAL A 193 -2.14 -8.19 -1.87
CA VAL A 193 -3.31 -8.48 -2.72
C VAL A 193 -4.59 -8.33 -1.91
N ASN A 194 -5.54 -7.59 -2.43
CA ASN A 194 -6.88 -7.52 -1.90
C ASN A 194 -7.75 -8.65 -2.50
N GLU A 195 -7.61 -9.87 -1.99
CA GLU A 195 -8.38 -11.03 -2.46
C GLU A 195 -9.91 -10.77 -2.57
N PRO A 196 -10.57 -10.08 -1.62
CA PRO A 196 -11.98 -9.76 -1.74
C PRO A 196 -12.34 -9.01 -3.03
N VAL A 197 -11.50 -8.11 -3.53
CA VAL A 197 -11.76 -7.39 -4.78
C VAL A 197 -11.85 -8.37 -5.94
N HIS A 198 -10.90 -9.30 -6.06
CA HIS A 198 -10.87 -10.28 -7.15
C HIS A 198 -12.00 -11.31 -7.07
N ARG A 199 -12.35 -11.75 -5.86
CA ARG A 199 -13.32 -12.84 -5.67
C ARG A 199 -14.76 -12.39 -5.59
N TYR A 200 -15.03 -11.17 -5.13
CA TYR A 200 -16.39 -10.74 -4.80
C TYR A 200 -16.74 -9.38 -5.36
N VAL A 201 -15.94 -8.33 -5.11
CA VAL A 201 -16.32 -6.96 -5.44
C VAL A 201 -16.53 -6.78 -6.94
N ILE A 202 -15.58 -7.22 -7.76
CA ILE A 202 -15.69 -7.13 -9.22
C ILE A 202 -16.93 -7.85 -9.76
N TRP A 203 -17.24 -9.03 -9.22
CA TRP A 203 -18.38 -9.83 -9.65
C TRP A 203 -19.72 -9.29 -9.13
N TYR A 204 -19.70 -8.60 -8.00
CA TYR A 204 -20.89 -7.95 -7.46
C TYR A 204 -21.30 -6.72 -8.27
N GLU A 205 -20.34 -6.01 -8.84
CA GLU A 205 -20.57 -4.83 -9.70
C GLU A 205 -20.94 -5.19 -11.16
N LEU A 206 -20.80 -6.47 -11.55
CA LEU A 206 -21.24 -6.99 -12.86
C LEU A 206 -22.72 -7.36 -12.86
#